data_7bb9f079a2fa6f70d66336e7a696e15f
#
_entry.id   7bb9f079a2fa6f70d66336e7a696e15f
#
_cell.length_a   1.000
_cell.length_b   1.000
_cell.length_c   1.000
_cell.angle_alpha   90.00
_cell.angle_beta   90.00
_cell.angle_gamma   90.00
#
_symmetry.space_group_name_H-M   'P 1'
#
loop_
_entity.id
_entity.type
_entity.pdbx_description
1 polymer ?
#
loop_
_entity_poly.entity_id
_entity_poly.type
_entity_poly.pdbx_seq_one_letter_code
_entity_poly.pdbx_strand_id
1 'polypeptide(L)'
;QVEVSFEQEDGEREAVLMYPEYYESYDEIGPAHIFELNLTGEGFRARQCFKEGVILLNAYDEIFPQACVEESAEVLIPMAWNRLYAACGLSPEARAAYETYVREQSGKVLTILLKKRELKPLHFFFEKGYGRKEQIEDAVAIASHEEWMEGVASLIAWKRQLFAEPEKTADVKSRYSFEEF
;
A
#
# COMPACT_ATOMS: atom_id res chain seq x y z
N GLN A 1 -3.79 -17.07 4.37
CA GLN A 1 -3.83 -15.59 4.43
C GLN A 1 -5.27 -15.11 4.45
N VAL A 2 -5.59 -14.14 5.32
CA VAL A 2 -6.94 -13.58 5.45
C VAL A 2 -6.83 -12.06 5.56
N GLU A 3 -7.63 -11.34 4.77
CA GLU A 3 -7.81 -9.90 4.92
C GLU A 3 -9.11 -9.65 5.69
N VAL A 4 -9.03 -8.84 6.75
CA VAL A 4 -10.15 -8.51 7.64
C VAL A 4 -10.38 -7.02 7.62
N SER A 5 -11.60 -6.60 7.27
CA SER A 5 -12.03 -5.21 7.33
C SER A 5 -12.75 -4.95 8.65
N PHE A 6 -12.40 -3.83 9.28
CA PHE A 6 -13.11 -3.28 10.43
C PHE A 6 -13.85 -2.04 9.95
N GLU A 7 -15.14 -1.97 10.24
CA GLU A 7 -16.02 -0.88 9.80
C GLU A 7 -16.62 -0.19 11.02
N GLN A 8 -16.79 1.12 10.94
CA GLN A 8 -17.55 1.89 11.92
C GLN A 8 -19.05 1.67 11.72
N GLU A 9 -19.87 2.09 12.69
CA GLU A 9 -21.33 1.96 12.63
C GLU A 9 -21.95 2.71 11.41
N ASP A 10 -21.27 3.73 10.90
CA ASP A 10 -21.65 4.47 9.68
C ASP A 10 -21.26 3.78 8.37
N GLY A 11 -20.59 2.62 8.43
CA GLY A 11 -20.14 1.83 7.29
C GLY A 11 -18.83 2.30 6.65
N GLU A 12 -18.14 3.29 7.25
CA GLU A 12 -16.79 3.64 6.82
C GLU A 12 -15.77 2.63 7.32
N ARG A 13 -14.83 2.26 6.46
CA ARG A 13 -13.74 1.33 6.82
C ARG A 13 -12.75 2.03 7.74
N GLU A 14 -12.68 1.55 8.98
CA GLU A 14 -11.73 2.03 9.97
C GLU A 14 -10.33 1.49 9.75
N ALA A 15 -10.22 0.18 9.50
CA ALA A 15 -8.96 -0.49 9.21
C ALA A 15 -9.17 -1.72 8.32
N VAL A 16 -8.16 -2.04 7.53
CA VAL A 16 -8.07 -3.31 6.79
C VAL A 16 -6.74 -3.96 7.16
N LEU A 17 -6.80 -5.16 7.73
CA LEU A 17 -5.63 -5.87 8.21
C LEU A 17 -5.42 -7.16 7.43
N MET A 18 -4.18 -7.39 7.03
CA MET A 18 -3.74 -8.66 6.46
C MET A 18 -3.22 -9.56 7.58
N TYR A 19 -3.82 -10.74 7.73
CA TYR A 19 -3.36 -11.77 8.64
C TYR A 19 -2.58 -12.83 7.85
N PRO A 20 -1.26 -12.94 8.07
CA PRO A 20 -0.44 -14.01 7.52
C PRO A 20 -0.91 -15.39 7.97
N GLU A 21 -0.43 -16.40 7.29
CA GLU A 21 -0.57 -17.78 7.77
C GLU A 21 0.42 -18.04 8.90
N TYR A 22 0.11 -19.02 9.72
CA TYR A 22 1.05 -19.58 10.66
C TYR A 22 0.83 -21.09 10.75
N TYR A 23 1.86 -21.79 11.13
CA TYR A 23 1.86 -23.22 11.25
C TYR A 23 2.26 -23.64 12.66
N GLU A 24 1.54 -24.61 13.20
CA GLU A 24 1.84 -25.26 14.46
C GLU A 24 2.38 -26.65 14.17
N SER A 25 3.55 -26.97 14.72
CA SER A 25 4.09 -28.31 14.71
C SER A 25 4.42 -28.75 16.13
N TYR A 26 4.22 -30.04 16.39
CA TYR A 26 4.54 -30.65 17.67
C TYR A 26 5.67 -31.64 17.43
N ASP A 27 6.85 -31.32 17.95
CA ASP A 27 8.00 -32.21 17.88
C ASP A 27 8.14 -32.98 19.19
N GLU A 28 8.26 -34.31 19.09
CA GLU A 28 8.50 -35.15 20.25
C GLU A 28 9.98 -35.09 20.63
N ILE A 29 10.26 -34.69 21.87
CA ILE A 29 11.61 -34.57 22.39
C ILE A 29 11.89 -35.68 23.39
N GLY A 30 12.81 -36.55 23.00
CA GLY A 30 13.40 -37.57 23.86
C GLY A 30 12.50 -38.73 24.31
N PRO A 31 13.04 -39.66 25.08
CA PRO A 31 12.34 -40.87 25.47
C PRO A 31 11.17 -40.67 26.45
N ALA A 32 10.98 -39.47 26.95
CA ALA A 32 9.90 -39.14 27.92
C ALA A 32 8.60 -38.66 27.24
N HIS A 33 8.47 -38.74 25.90
CA HIS A 33 7.32 -38.27 25.12
C HIS A 33 6.91 -36.84 25.46
N ILE A 34 7.89 -35.95 25.61
CA ILE A 34 7.66 -34.53 25.79
C ILE A 34 7.46 -33.93 24.41
N PHE A 35 6.36 -33.17 24.22
CA PHE A 35 6.05 -32.50 22.98
C PHE A 35 6.37 -31.01 23.11
N GLU A 36 7.16 -30.50 22.17
CA GLU A 36 7.42 -29.07 22.02
C GLU A 36 6.55 -28.51 20.91
N LEU A 37 5.84 -27.39 21.22
CA LEU A 37 5.06 -26.66 20.24
C LEU A 37 5.98 -25.66 19.54
N ASN A 38 6.14 -25.87 18.23
CA ASN A 38 6.83 -24.91 17.36
C ASN A 38 5.81 -24.11 16.57
N LEU A 39 5.96 -22.78 16.60
CA LEU A 39 5.13 -21.83 15.87
C LEU A 39 6.01 -21.15 14.81
N THR A 40 5.58 -21.18 13.56
CA THR A 40 6.25 -20.51 12.44
C THR A 40 5.27 -19.62 11.68
N GLY A 41 5.73 -18.44 11.26
CA GLY A 41 4.93 -17.42 10.55
C GLY A 41 4.34 -16.35 11.48
N GLU A 42 4.21 -15.14 10.96
CA GLU A 42 3.78 -13.96 11.73
C GLU A 42 2.26 -13.95 12.02
N GLY A 43 1.48 -14.82 11.41
CA GLY A 43 0.04 -14.92 11.64
C GLY A 43 -0.35 -15.19 13.09
N PHE A 44 0.49 -15.91 13.83
CA PHE A 44 0.27 -16.14 15.26
C PHE A 44 0.36 -14.83 16.06
N ARG A 45 1.41 -14.02 15.82
CA ARG A 45 1.57 -12.71 16.48
C ARG A 45 0.46 -11.74 16.07
N ALA A 46 0.09 -11.70 14.79
CA ALA A 46 -1.00 -10.86 14.32
C ALA A 46 -2.34 -11.17 15.04
N ARG A 47 -2.63 -12.43 15.29
CA ARG A 47 -3.83 -12.83 16.03
C ARG A 47 -3.81 -12.39 17.51
N GLN A 48 -2.63 -12.28 18.12
CA GLN A 48 -2.51 -11.80 19.50
C GLN A 48 -2.87 -10.32 19.66
N CYS A 49 -2.92 -9.56 18.55
CA CYS A 49 -3.39 -8.18 18.56
C CYS A 49 -4.91 -8.06 18.70
N PHE A 50 -5.64 -9.17 18.62
CA PHE A 50 -7.08 -9.22 18.81
C PHE A 50 -7.42 -9.77 20.21
N LYS A 51 -7.93 -8.91 21.10
CA LYS A 51 -8.24 -9.25 22.48
C LYS A 51 -9.67 -8.85 22.84
N GLU A 52 -10.44 -9.77 23.37
CA GLU A 52 -11.79 -9.52 23.89
C GLU A 52 -12.71 -8.80 22.88
N GLY A 53 -12.59 -9.12 21.60
CA GLY A 53 -13.37 -8.49 20.53
C GLY A 53 -12.84 -7.14 20.05
N VAL A 54 -11.71 -6.66 20.59
CA VAL A 54 -11.08 -5.39 20.21
C VAL A 54 -9.76 -5.64 19.52
N ILE A 55 -9.52 -4.92 18.42
CA ILE A 55 -8.24 -4.92 17.72
C ILE A 55 -7.31 -3.84 18.28
N LEU A 56 -6.09 -4.24 18.64
CA LEU A 56 -5.02 -3.35 19.08
C LEU A 56 -4.15 -2.96 17.87
N LEU A 57 -4.56 -1.91 17.14
CA LEU A 57 -3.89 -1.51 15.90
C LEU A 57 -2.40 -1.21 16.08
N ASN A 58 -2.01 -0.54 17.16
CA ASN A 58 -0.60 -0.27 17.44
C ASN A 58 0.21 -1.55 17.62
N ALA A 59 -0.34 -2.55 18.36
CA ALA A 59 0.33 -3.83 18.52
C ALA A 59 0.46 -4.59 17.19
N TYR A 60 -0.52 -4.46 16.30
CA TYR A 60 -0.42 -5.00 14.94
C TYR A 60 0.68 -4.29 14.13
N ASP A 61 0.78 -2.97 14.21
CA ASP A 61 1.79 -2.20 13.48
C ASP A 61 3.22 -2.52 13.99
N GLU A 62 3.39 -2.86 15.28
CA GLU A 62 4.67 -3.28 15.87
C GLU A 62 5.21 -4.62 15.33
N ILE A 63 4.35 -5.45 14.70
CA ILE A 63 4.77 -6.72 14.08
C ILE A 63 5.52 -6.49 12.78
N PHE A 64 5.24 -5.41 12.06
CA PHE A 64 5.68 -5.21 10.68
C PHE A 64 7.20 -5.31 10.47
N PRO A 65 8.07 -4.76 11.34
CA PRO A 65 9.52 -4.92 11.18
C PRO A 65 9.99 -6.38 11.18
N GLN A 66 9.40 -7.22 12.04
CA GLN A 66 9.72 -8.64 12.09
C GLN A 66 9.11 -9.38 10.90
N ALA A 67 7.88 -9.04 10.53
CA ALA A 67 7.24 -9.59 9.35
C ALA A 67 8.07 -9.34 8.07
N CYS A 68 8.73 -8.19 7.96
CA CYS A 68 9.63 -7.89 6.83
C CYS A 68 10.82 -8.88 6.70
N VAL A 69 11.17 -9.57 7.78
CA VAL A 69 12.24 -10.57 7.77
C VAL A 69 11.71 -11.96 7.40
N GLU A 70 10.50 -12.27 7.80
CA GLU A 70 9.95 -13.64 7.75
C GLU A 70 8.96 -13.85 6.60
N GLU A 71 8.27 -12.80 6.17
CA GLU A 71 7.15 -12.91 5.23
C GLU A 71 7.53 -12.49 3.80
N SER A 72 6.76 -13.00 2.86
CA SER A 72 6.90 -12.65 1.45
C SER A 72 6.26 -11.30 1.11
N ALA A 73 6.65 -10.72 -0.03
CA ALA A 73 6.05 -9.50 -0.53
C ALA A 73 4.52 -9.62 -0.78
N GLU A 74 4.02 -10.82 -1.01
CA GLU A 74 2.58 -11.09 -1.21
C GLU A 74 1.77 -10.84 0.07
N VAL A 75 2.40 -11.00 1.23
CA VAL A 75 1.83 -10.71 2.56
C VAL A 75 2.11 -9.25 2.95
N LEU A 76 3.37 -8.82 2.81
CA LEU A 76 3.82 -7.51 3.29
C LEU A 76 3.21 -6.33 2.53
N ILE A 77 2.99 -6.47 1.21
CA ILE A 77 2.36 -5.40 0.43
C ILE A 77 0.95 -5.12 0.94
N PRO A 78 0.04 -6.09 1.07
CA PRO A 78 -1.27 -5.85 1.65
C PRO A 78 -1.20 -5.33 3.10
N MET A 79 -0.28 -5.84 3.94
CA MET A 79 -0.10 -5.32 5.30
C MET A 79 0.19 -3.82 5.28
N ALA A 80 1.21 -3.39 4.55
CA ALA A 80 1.62 -1.99 4.51
C ALA A 80 0.59 -1.10 3.78
N TRP A 81 0.12 -1.55 2.62
CA TRP A 81 -0.81 -0.78 1.80
C TRP A 81 -2.15 -0.53 2.50
N ASN A 82 -2.74 -1.56 3.08
CA ASN A 82 -4.05 -1.46 3.72
C ASN A 82 -3.99 -0.53 4.94
N ARG A 83 -2.90 -0.60 5.74
CA ARG A 83 -2.71 0.29 6.88
C ARG A 83 -2.47 1.75 6.49
N LEU A 84 -1.84 2.01 5.33
CA LEU A 84 -1.69 3.37 4.80
C LEU A 84 -2.98 3.92 4.20
N TYR A 85 -3.75 3.08 3.53
CA TYR A 85 -4.99 3.48 2.86
C TYR A 85 -6.14 3.70 3.86
N ALA A 86 -6.25 2.86 4.90
CA ALA A 86 -7.19 3.00 6.01
C ALA A 86 -6.39 3.26 7.31
N ALA A 87 -5.93 4.49 7.48
CA ALA A 87 -4.88 4.87 8.42
C ALA A 87 -5.40 5.20 9.85
N CYS A 88 -6.48 4.58 10.30
CA CYS A 88 -6.99 4.78 11.65
C CYS A 88 -5.92 4.42 12.70
N GLY A 89 -5.69 5.31 13.67
CA GLY A 89 -4.77 5.08 14.78
C GLY A 89 -3.31 4.81 14.39
N LEU A 90 -2.90 5.15 13.16
CA LEU A 90 -1.55 4.87 12.67
C LEU A 90 -0.53 5.85 13.21
N SER A 91 0.44 5.36 14.00
CA SER A 91 1.52 6.19 14.54
C SER A 91 2.44 6.75 13.43
N PRO A 92 3.13 7.88 13.67
CA PRO A 92 4.08 8.43 12.70
C PRO A 92 5.21 7.44 12.36
N GLU A 93 5.69 6.68 13.32
CA GLU A 93 6.77 5.70 13.18
C GLU A 93 6.32 4.52 12.30
N ALA A 94 5.17 3.95 12.59
CA ALA A 94 4.59 2.86 11.80
C ALA A 94 4.27 3.33 10.37
N ARG A 95 3.72 4.54 10.24
CA ARG A 95 3.48 5.17 8.94
C ARG A 95 4.75 5.25 8.11
N ALA A 96 5.83 5.75 8.69
CA ALA A 96 7.11 5.90 8.00
C ALA A 96 7.67 4.54 7.53
N ALA A 97 7.55 3.49 8.35
CA ALA A 97 7.95 2.15 7.99
C ALA A 97 7.15 1.60 6.80
N TYR A 98 5.82 1.72 6.84
CA TYR A 98 4.93 1.29 5.76
C TYR A 98 5.17 2.10 4.48
N GLU A 99 5.32 3.43 4.57
CA GLU A 99 5.60 4.27 3.41
C GLU A 99 6.91 3.91 2.72
N THR A 100 7.96 3.66 3.51
CA THR A 100 9.27 3.22 3.00
C THR A 100 9.09 1.93 2.20
N TYR A 101 8.45 0.94 2.78
CA TYR A 101 8.21 -0.35 2.14
C TYR A 101 7.37 -0.23 0.85
N VAL A 102 6.27 0.54 0.90
CA VAL A 102 5.41 0.75 -0.28
C VAL A 102 6.16 1.46 -1.41
N ARG A 103 7.03 2.44 -1.10
CA ARG A 103 7.87 3.11 -2.11
C ARG A 103 8.89 2.16 -2.74
N GLU A 104 9.54 1.32 -1.94
CA GLU A 104 10.48 0.30 -2.42
C GLU A 104 9.79 -0.74 -3.31
N GLN A 105 8.57 -1.14 -2.97
CA GLN A 105 7.78 -2.12 -3.70
C GLN A 105 6.76 -1.48 -4.67
N SER A 106 6.91 -0.18 -5.01
CA SER A 106 5.90 0.60 -5.75
C SER A 106 5.43 -0.05 -7.05
N GLY A 107 6.31 -0.72 -7.80
CA GLY A 107 5.93 -1.43 -9.02
C GLY A 107 4.97 -2.61 -8.76
N LYS A 108 5.21 -3.38 -7.71
CA LYS A 108 4.33 -4.51 -7.33
C LYS A 108 2.99 -4.01 -6.78
N VAL A 109 3.04 -2.96 -5.93
CA VAL A 109 1.82 -2.31 -5.41
C VAL A 109 0.96 -1.82 -6.56
N LEU A 110 1.53 -1.09 -7.52
CA LEU A 110 0.82 -0.60 -8.70
C LEU A 110 0.18 -1.73 -9.51
N THR A 111 0.92 -2.83 -9.72
CA THR A 111 0.39 -4.00 -10.42
C THR A 111 -0.84 -4.60 -9.73
N ILE A 112 -0.82 -4.68 -8.40
CA ILE A 112 -1.96 -5.17 -7.61
C ILE A 112 -3.16 -4.23 -7.75
N LEU A 113 -2.93 -2.91 -7.64
CA LEU A 113 -3.99 -1.90 -7.74
C LEU A 113 -4.64 -1.88 -9.12
N LEU A 114 -3.85 -1.99 -10.19
CA LEU A 114 -4.37 -2.07 -11.56
C LEU A 114 -5.24 -3.32 -11.77
N LYS A 115 -4.83 -4.48 -11.24
CA LYS A 115 -5.62 -5.72 -11.31
C LYS A 115 -6.96 -5.61 -10.58
N LYS A 116 -7.02 -4.88 -9.47
CA LYS A 116 -8.27 -4.65 -8.72
C LYS A 116 -9.22 -3.69 -9.45
N ARG A 117 -8.72 -2.88 -10.39
CA ARG A 117 -9.47 -1.85 -11.14
C ARG A 117 -10.23 -0.87 -10.25
N GLU A 118 -9.68 -0.54 -9.07
CA GLU A 118 -10.28 0.37 -8.12
C GLU A 118 -9.64 1.76 -8.23
N LEU A 119 -10.39 2.74 -8.74
CA LEU A 119 -9.86 4.08 -8.99
C LEU A 119 -9.42 4.83 -7.74
N LYS A 120 -10.17 4.73 -6.63
CA LYS A 120 -9.84 5.46 -5.39
C LYS A 120 -8.49 5.06 -4.79
N PRO A 121 -8.16 3.77 -4.57
CA PRO A 121 -6.85 3.36 -4.11
C PRO A 121 -5.74 3.73 -5.09
N LEU A 122 -5.98 3.61 -6.39
CA LEU A 122 -5.02 3.96 -7.43
C LEU A 122 -4.72 5.47 -7.46
N HIS A 123 -5.75 6.31 -7.30
CA HIS A 123 -5.58 7.76 -7.16
C HIS A 123 -4.74 8.11 -5.92
N PHE A 124 -5.10 7.55 -4.77
CA PHE A 124 -4.38 7.73 -3.52
C PHE A 124 -2.90 7.37 -3.64
N PHE A 125 -2.58 6.29 -4.36
CA PHE A 125 -1.20 5.86 -4.60
C PHE A 125 -0.36 6.95 -5.30
N PHE A 126 -0.88 7.57 -6.34
CA PHE A 126 -0.19 8.64 -7.06
C PHE A 126 -0.23 9.98 -6.32
N GLU A 127 -1.36 10.33 -5.70
CA GLU A 127 -1.53 11.57 -4.92
C GLU A 127 -0.57 11.65 -3.74
N LYS A 128 -0.34 10.52 -3.03
CA LYS A 128 0.62 10.45 -1.91
C LYS A 128 2.07 10.31 -2.37
N GLY A 129 2.32 10.32 -3.67
CA GLY A 129 3.67 10.21 -4.23
C GLY A 129 4.34 8.86 -3.97
N TYR A 130 3.56 7.78 -3.86
CA TYR A 130 4.11 6.42 -3.85
C TYR A 130 4.49 5.96 -5.25
N GLY A 131 3.77 6.45 -6.27
CA GLY A 131 4.07 6.23 -7.68
C GLY A 131 4.81 7.40 -8.33
N ARG A 132 5.67 7.10 -9.28
CA ARG A 132 6.45 8.08 -10.08
C ARG A 132 5.75 8.38 -11.41
N LYS A 133 6.19 9.46 -12.09
CA LYS A 133 5.65 9.88 -13.39
C LYS A 133 5.73 8.77 -14.45
N GLU A 134 6.83 8.04 -14.50
CA GLU A 134 7.02 6.93 -15.44
C GLU A 134 6.01 5.82 -15.17
N GLN A 135 5.73 5.52 -13.91
CA GLN A 135 4.78 4.47 -13.53
C GLN A 135 3.32 4.80 -13.88
N ILE A 136 2.93 6.10 -13.91
CA ILE A 136 1.58 6.44 -14.38
C ILE A 136 1.46 6.27 -15.90
N GLU A 137 2.56 6.44 -16.65
CA GLU A 137 2.61 6.17 -18.08
C GLU A 137 2.46 4.67 -18.37
N ASP A 138 3.19 3.84 -17.63
CA ASP A 138 3.07 2.39 -17.71
C ASP A 138 1.66 1.93 -17.35
N ALA A 139 1.06 2.54 -16.29
CA ALA A 139 -0.31 2.23 -15.88
C ALA A 139 -1.34 2.56 -16.98
N VAL A 140 -1.17 3.68 -17.69
CA VAL A 140 -2.03 4.03 -18.85
C VAL A 140 -1.90 2.98 -19.95
N ALA A 141 -0.68 2.53 -20.26
CA ALA A 141 -0.46 1.51 -21.28
C ALA A 141 -1.11 0.17 -20.89
N ILE A 142 -0.93 -0.26 -19.64
CA ILE A 142 -1.55 -1.50 -19.12
C ILE A 142 -3.07 -1.40 -19.16
N ALA A 143 -3.66 -0.32 -18.62
CA ALA A 143 -5.10 -0.12 -18.61
C ALA A 143 -5.69 -0.09 -20.03
N SER A 144 -4.97 0.49 -20.99
CA SER A 144 -5.36 0.50 -22.41
C SER A 144 -5.33 -0.91 -23.02
N HIS A 145 -4.28 -1.68 -22.74
CA HIS A 145 -4.16 -3.07 -23.22
C HIS A 145 -5.25 -3.98 -22.63
N GLU A 146 -5.64 -3.72 -21.37
CA GLU A 146 -6.71 -4.46 -20.68
C GLU A 146 -8.13 -3.92 -21.00
N GLU A 147 -8.26 -2.99 -21.93
CA GLU A 147 -9.52 -2.35 -22.33
C GLU A 147 -10.28 -1.69 -21.16
N TRP A 148 -9.56 -1.25 -20.13
CA TRP A 148 -10.15 -0.54 -18.99
C TRP A 148 -10.22 0.96 -19.26
N MET A 149 -11.20 1.40 -20.08
CA MET A 149 -11.33 2.77 -20.57
C MET A 149 -11.49 3.82 -19.46
N GLU A 150 -12.23 3.51 -18.39
CA GLU A 150 -12.40 4.40 -17.24
C GLU A 150 -11.06 4.63 -16.52
N GLY A 151 -10.25 3.58 -16.35
CA GLY A 151 -8.90 3.67 -15.81
C GLY A 151 -7.99 4.53 -16.66
N VAL A 152 -8.01 4.34 -17.99
CA VAL A 152 -7.24 5.14 -18.95
C VAL A 152 -7.58 6.62 -18.82
N ALA A 153 -8.87 6.98 -18.85
CA ALA A 153 -9.32 8.37 -18.75
C ALA A 153 -8.87 9.02 -17.43
N SER A 154 -9.04 8.30 -16.31
CA SER A 154 -8.65 8.75 -14.97
C SER A 154 -7.14 8.94 -14.85
N LEU A 155 -6.34 7.97 -15.27
CA LEU A 155 -4.87 8.02 -15.22
C LEU A 155 -4.31 9.17 -16.07
N ILE A 156 -4.87 9.44 -17.24
CA ILE A 156 -4.47 10.58 -18.07
C ILE A 156 -4.80 11.91 -17.38
N ALA A 157 -5.97 12.01 -16.75
CA ALA A 157 -6.36 13.21 -16.00
C ALA A 157 -5.40 13.45 -14.82
N TRP A 158 -5.11 12.42 -14.03
CA TRP A 158 -4.18 12.51 -12.88
C TRP A 158 -2.75 12.81 -13.32
N LYS A 159 -2.27 12.23 -14.43
CA LYS A 159 -0.96 12.58 -14.99
C LYS A 159 -0.84 14.08 -15.23
N ARG A 160 -1.85 14.70 -15.81
CA ARG A 160 -1.88 16.16 -16.05
C ARG A 160 -1.93 16.96 -14.76
N GLN A 161 -2.70 16.49 -13.75
CA GLN A 161 -2.89 17.19 -12.49
C GLN A 161 -1.67 17.07 -11.57
N LEU A 162 -1.13 15.87 -11.40
CA LEU A 162 -0.11 15.57 -10.39
C LEU A 162 1.32 15.77 -10.92
N PHE A 163 1.53 15.65 -12.24
CA PHE A 163 2.83 15.71 -12.88
C PHE A 163 2.93 16.80 -13.97
N ALA A 164 2.04 17.82 -13.92
CA ALA A 164 2.16 18.96 -14.80
C ALA A 164 3.52 19.65 -14.59
N GLU A 165 4.28 19.80 -15.67
CA GLU A 165 5.44 20.69 -15.63
C GLU A 165 4.91 22.12 -15.51
N PRO A 166 5.51 22.98 -14.64
CA PRO A 166 5.16 24.39 -14.63
C PRO A 166 5.37 24.92 -16.05
N GLU A 167 4.33 25.47 -16.66
CA GLU A 167 4.45 26.14 -17.96
C GLU A 167 5.63 27.10 -17.84
N LYS A 168 6.67 26.86 -18.65
CA LYS A 168 7.69 27.87 -18.89
C LYS A 168 6.93 29.03 -19.50
N THR A 169 6.62 30.04 -18.70
CA THR A 169 6.18 31.33 -19.20
C THR A 169 7.27 31.80 -20.14
N ALA A 170 7.05 31.49 -21.41
CA ALA A 170 7.91 32.02 -22.47
C ALA A 170 7.86 33.54 -22.32
N ASP A 171 9.01 34.08 -22.02
CA ASP A 171 9.24 35.53 -21.94
C ASP A 171 8.95 36.13 -23.31
N VAL A 172 7.68 36.51 -23.55
CA VAL A 172 7.18 37.12 -24.79
C VAL A 172 7.51 38.63 -24.79
N LYS A 173 8.36 39.12 -23.88
CA LYS A 173 8.69 40.53 -23.74
C LYS A 173 9.92 41.01 -24.49
N SER A 174 10.41 40.31 -25.49
CA SER A 174 11.61 40.78 -26.22
C SER A 174 11.51 40.65 -27.77
N ARG A 175 10.41 41.04 -28.38
CA ARG A 175 10.38 41.04 -29.86
C ARG A 175 9.75 42.24 -30.56
N TYR A 176 9.43 43.32 -29.86
CA TYR A 176 8.97 44.54 -30.48
C TYR A 176 9.64 45.75 -29.79
N SER A 177 10.92 46.01 -30.10
CA SER A 177 11.49 47.34 -29.99
C SER A 177 11.25 48.00 -31.35
N PHE A 178 10.28 48.88 -31.43
CA PHE A 178 10.19 49.84 -32.53
C PHE A 178 11.26 50.91 -32.32
N GLU A 179 12.24 51.00 -33.23
CA GLU A 179 13.08 52.19 -33.34
C GLU A 179 12.24 53.25 -34.02
N GLU A 180 11.98 54.35 -33.31
CA GLU A 180 11.45 55.58 -33.89
C GLU A 180 12.57 56.32 -34.62
N PHE A 181 12.31 56.68 -35.88
CA PHE A 181 13.08 57.66 -36.67
C PHE A 181 12.58 59.05 -36.34
#